data_0e8523ff6f59544def13b50e41654734
#
_entry.id   0e8523ff6f59544def13b50e41654734
#
_cell.length_a   1.000
_cell.length_b   1.000
_cell.length_c   1.000
_cell.angle_alpha   90.00
_cell.angle_beta   90.00
_cell.angle_gamma   90.00
#
_symmetry.space_group_name_H-M   'P 1'
#
loop_
_entity.id
_entity.type
_entity.pdbx_description
1 polymer ?
#
loop_
_entity_poly.entity_id
_entity_poly.type
_entity_poly.pdbx_seq_one_letter_code
_entity_poly.pdbx_strand_id
1 'polypeptide(L)'
;MSSSERLIYMSQPGVSIDWQYQAAEYYCQAIRGLKSAINTPAFDADPADHTSQSSVVSAAIAILSTYDLMDAPSMGWKPHLSALPLFSPASNPMAIPCSPVAVPQSIVEGPVFWSLARLDFLCASISETQTRLNLDDIPLWRNAGLAADENGVLLPFSPTGSGDIRASTGIQEDTRSNELIWLLGKIVNYLTSGDAINPEEFALPPGERFPLGVPQEQLLERWKILDTELQKWYDSLPTTFQASARTRRHDVASANADLNGFEQIWYELPICAATMQSYHMACVLLLVNKPQESTAIRTTLSARFRYYRQVQHQVLWHAREICGISLASPPDPVRVHSVLPLYVAGQVFHEPHEQRVVLVLLSAIETELGWATRYHVKKLTDEWQEEEHPLRSRLNVN
;
A
#
# COMPACT_ATOMS: atom_id res chain seq x y z
N MET A 1 -16.65 13.14 -9.46
CA MET A 1 -16.99 14.00 -10.63
C MET A 1 -15.89 13.88 -11.66
N SER A 2 -16.22 13.58 -12.90
CA SER A 2 -15.23 13.51 -13.98
C SER A 2 -14.66 14.91 -14.30
N SER A 3 -13.43 14.95 -14.85
CA SER A 3 -12.81 16.21 -15.29
C SER A 3 -13.71 16.99 -16.27
N SER A 4 -14.55 16.31 -17.03
CA SER A 4 -15.52 16.89 -17.95
C SER A 4 -16.68 17.62 -17.23
N GLU A 5 -17.14 17.09 -16.11
CA GLU A 5 -18.18 17.75 -15.30
C GLU A 5 -17.65 19.00 -14.60
N ARG A 6 -16.37 19.00 -14.17
CA ARG A 6 -15.69 20.20 -13.65
C ARG A 6 -15.66 21.34 -14.69
N LEU A 7 -15.37 21.01 -15.95
CA LEU A 7 -15.32 22.02 -17.03
C LEU A 7 -16.70 22.61 -17.37
N ILE A 8 -17.77 21.82 -17.27
CA ILE A 8 -19.15 22.28 -17.54
C ILE A 8 -19.63 23.25 -16.45
N TYR A 9 -19.29 22.98 -15.17
CA TYR A 9 -19.67 23.86 -14.05
C TYR A 9 -18.88 25.18 -14.02
N MET A 10 -17.63 25.20 -14.50
CA MET A 10 -16.82 26.42 -14.58
C MET A 10 -17.30 27.40 -15.67
N SER A 11 -18.23 26.97 -16.52
CA SER A 11 -18.71 27.80 -17.65
C SER A 11 -19.95 28.66 -17.34
N GLN A 12 -20.49 28.61 -16.12
CA GLN A 12 -21.62 29.44 -15.73
C GLN A 12 -21.13 30.75 -15.09
N PRO A 13 -21.36 31.92 -15.70
CA PRO A 13 -20.96 33.20 -15.13
C PRO A 13 -21.89 33.54 -13.95
N GLY A 14 -21.35 33.58 -12.72
CA GLY A 14 -22.02 34.25 -11.61
C GLY A 14 -22.07 33.51 -10.26
N VAL A 15 -21.69 32.25 -10.16
CA VAL A 15 -21.67 31.54 -8.86
C VAL A 15 -20.25 31.01 -8.57
N SER A 16 -19.53 31.68 -7.72
CA SER A 16 -18.31 31.15 -7.13
C SER A 16 -18.70 30.05 -6.14
N ILE A 17 -18.66 28.80 -6.57
CA ILE A 17 -18.89 27.66 -5.69
C ILE A 17 -17.62 27.46 -4.86
N ASP A 18 -17.72 27.61 -3.54
CA ASP A 18 -16.66 27.21 -2.62
C ASP A 18 -16.68 25.67 -2.48
N TRP A 19 -15.87 25.02 -3.30
CA TRP A 19 -15.77 23.57 -3.35
C TRP A 19 -15.24 22.96 -2.03
N GLN A 20 -14.41 23.69 -1.29
CA GLN A 20 -13.90 23.25 -0.01
C GLN A 20 -15.04 23.21 1.03
N TYR A 21 -15.85 24.26 1.06
CA TYR A 21 -17.02 24.30 1.93
C TYR A 21 -18.02 23.19 1.60
N GLN A 22 -18.34 22.97 0.33
CA GLN A 22 -19.24 21.90 -0.08
C GLN A 22 -18.70 20.51 0.24
N ALA A 23 -17.41 20.26 0.00
CA ALA A 23 -16.79 18.99 0.34
C ALA A 23 -16.85 18.73 1.86
N ALA A 24 -16.55 19.73 2.68
CA ALA A 24 -16.65 19.64 4.14
C ALA A 24 -18.08 19.40 4.60
N GLU A 25 -19.08 20.00 3.96
CA GLU A 25 -20.50 19.78 4.28
C GLU A 25 -20.94 18.34 3.97
N TYR A 26 -20.60 17.81 2.78
CA TYR A 26 -20.87 16.41 2.44
C TYR A 26 -20.16 15.43 3.35
N TYR A 27 -18.91 15.70 3.70
CA TYR A 27 -18.16 14.91 4.66
C TYR A 27 -18.87 14.87 6.03
N CYS A 28 -19.28 16.04 6.56
CA CYS A 28 -20.00 16.10 7.81
C CYS A 28 -21.38 15.38 7.76
N GLN A 29 -22.06 15.41 6.62
CA GLN A 29 -23.32 14.67 6.43
C GLN A 29 -23.05 13.16 6.41
N ALA A 30 -22.02 12.70 5.71
CA ALA A 30 -21.63 11.30 5.64
C ALA A 30 -21.26 10.75 7.03
N ILE A 31 -20.47 11.50 7.83
CA ILE A 31 -20.13 11.12 9.21
C ILE A 31 -21.37 11.02 10.10
N ARG A 32 -22.33 11.95 9.97
CA ARG A 32 -23.59 11.87 10.75
C ARG A 32 -24.41 10.64 10.36
N GLY A 33 -24.53 10.35 9.06
CA GLY A 33 -25.20 9.16 8.55
C GLY A 33 -24.55 7.87 9.04
N LEU A 34 -23.21 7.80 8.97
CA LEU A 34 -22.44 6.65 9.46
C LEU A 34 -22.63 6.42 10.96
N LYS A 35 -22.54 7.47 11.78
CA LYS A 35 -22.82 7.39 13.23
C LYS A 35 -24.23 6.91 13.53
N SER A 36 -25.23 7.39 12.76
CA SER A 36 -26.61 6.94 12.91
C SER A 36 -26.75 5.46 12.56
N ALA A 37 -26.15 5.01 11.47
CA ALA A 37 -26.21 3.61 11.04
C ALA A 37 -25.54 2.65 12.05
N ILE A 38 -24.40 3.05 12.64
CA ILE A 38 -23.70 2.25 13.66
C ILE A 38 -24.50 2.19 14.98
N ASN A 39 -25.16 3.28 15.37
CA ASN A 39 -25.87 3.38 16.65
C ASN A 39 -27.30 2.84 16.60
N THR A 40 -27.83 2.46 15.44
CA THR A 40 -29.18 1.90 15.33
C THR A 40 -29.16 0.48 15.92
N PRO A 41 -29.89 0.23 17.02
CA PRO A 41 -29.90 -1.11 17.62
C PRO A 41 -30.55 -2.11 16.68
N ALA A 42 -29.88 -3.23 16.47
CA ALA A 42 -30.25 -4.32 15.57
C ALA A 42 -31.45 -5.17 16.09
N PHE A 43 -32.39 -4.61 16.85
CA PHE A 43 -33.37 -5.41 17.58
C PHE A 43 -34.56 -5.88 16.74
N ASP A 44 -34.82 -5.31 15.55
CA ASP A 44 -36.06 -5.60 14.78
C ASP A 44 -35.83 -5.77 13.26
N ALA A 45 -34.61 -5.90 12.78
CA ALA A 45 -34.32 -5.98 11.33
C ALA A 45 -34.10 -7.43 10.86
N ASP A 46 -34.63 -7.72 9.67
CA ASP A 46 -34.45 -9.01 8.98
C ASP A 46 -32.97 -9.31 8.75
N PRO A 47 -32.48 -10.55 8.90
CA PRO A 47 -31.06 -10.90 8.66
C PRO A 47 -30.51 -10.42 7.31
N ALA A 48 -31.35 -10.30 6.28
CA ALA A 48 -30.99 -9.77 4.97
C ALA A 48 -30.71 -8.25 4.99
N ASP A 49 -31.40 -7.48 5.83
CA ASP A 49 -31.18 -6.04 6.00
C ASP A 49 -29.88 -5.75 6.75
N HIS A 50 -29.47 -6.60 7.69
CA HIS A 50 -28.22 -6.47 8.43
C HIS A 50 -26.98 -6.60 7.53
N THR A 51 -27.00 -7.56 6.60
CA THR A 51 -25.89 -7.75 5.64
C THR A 51 -25.77 -6.55 4.69
N SER A 52 -26.89 -6.04 4.20
CA SER A 52 -26.91 -4.87 3.33
C SER A 52 -26.39 -3.62 4.06
N GLN A 53 -26.80 -3.42 5.31
CA GLN A 53 -26.36 -2.27 6.12
C GLN A 53 -24.87 -2.34 6.47
N SER A 54 -24.34 -3.52 6.79
CA SER A 54 -22.91 -3.73 7.05
C SER A 54 -22.05 -3.41 5.81
N SER A 55 -22.48 -3.83 4.63
CA SER A 55 -21.81 -3.55 3.36
C SER A 55 -21.78 -2.05 3.04
N VAL A 56 -22.88 -1.33 3.27
CA VAL A 56 -22.95 0.13 3.08
C VAL A 56 -22.05 0.87 4.06
N VAL A 57 -22.01 0.46 5.33
CA VAL A 57 -21.12 1.03 6.34
C VAL A 57 -19.65 0.85 5.95
N SER A 58 -19.27 -0.36 5.53
CA SER A 58 -17.90 -0.65 5.08
C SER A 58 -17.49 0.18 3.88
N ALA A 59 -18.37 0.31 2.88
CA ALA A 59 -18.16 1.16 1.72
C ALA A 59 -18.00 2.64 2.10
N ALA A 60 -18.83 3.13 3.02
CA ALA A 60 -18.73 4.50 3.52
C ALA A 60 -17.41 4.76 4.24
N ILE A 61 -16.93 3.82 5.05
CA ILE A 61 -15.61 3.90 5.71
C ILE A 61 -14.49 3.96 4.67
N ALA A 62 -14.53 3.11 3.65
CA ALA A 62 -13.51 3.10 2.59
C ALA A 62 -13.47 4.45 1.84
N ILE A 63 -14.63 5.01 1.49
CA ILE A 63 -14.72 6.30 0.80
C ILE A 63 -14.22 7.44 1.69
N LEU A 64 -14.64 7.51 2.94
CA LEU A 64 -14.22 8.55 3.88
C LEU A 64 -12.72 8.48 4.18
N SER A 65 -12.17 7.27 4.37
CA SER A 65 -10.74 7.08 4.56
C SER A 65 -9.93 7.51 3.33
N THR A 66 -10.44 7.24 2.13
CA THR A 66 -9.81 7.70 0.89
C THR A 66 -9.85 9.23 0.77
N TYR A 67 -10.97 9.84 1.13
CA TYR A 67 -11.11 11.30 1.15
C TYR A 67 -10.09 11.95 2.10
N ASP A 68 -9.94 11.42 3.31
CA ASP A 68 -8.97 11.90 4.27
C ASP A 68 -7.52 11.76 3.77
N LEU A 69 -7.19 10.67 3.08
CA LEU A 69 -5.88 10.48 2.47
C LEU A 69 -5.61 11.47 1.33
N MET A 70 -6.65 11.91 0.62
CA MET A 70 -6.50 12.92 -0.44
C MET A 70 -6.09 14.30 0.10
N ASP A 71 -6.48 14.64 1.33
CA ASP A 71 -6.22 15.94 1.97
C ASP A 71 -5.05 15.88 2.97
N ALA A 72 -4.42 14.72 3.13
CA ALA A 72 -3.41 14.54 4.14
C ALA A 72 -2.23 15.51 4.00
N PRO A 73 -1.94 16.32 5.02
CA PRO A 73 -1.07 15.85 6.08
C PRO A 73 -1.70 15.92 7.48
N SER A 74 -2.98 16.08 7.61
CA SER A 74 -3.60 16.08 8.92
C SER A 74 -3.80 14.65 9.43
N MET A 75 -3.59 14.44 10.73
CA MET A 75 -3.80 13.18 11.44
C MET A 75 -5.27 12.68 11.43
N GLY A 76 -6.13 13.30 10.62
CA GLY A 76 -7.58 13.10 10.64
C GLY A 76 -8.06 11.74 10.12
N TRP A 77 -7.31 11.09 9.25
CA TRP A 77 -7.70 9.82 8.62
C TRP A 77 -7.59 8.58 9.54
N LYS A 78 -6.77 8.64 10.59
CA LYS A 78 -6.60 7.54 11.56
C LYS A 78 -7.90 7.06 12.22
N PRO A 79 -8.84 7.95 12.63
CA PRO A 79 -10.07 7.53 13.31
C PRO A 79 -10.97 6.61 12.48
N HIS A 80 -11.10 6.83 11.17
CA HIS A 80 -12.02 6.02 10.35
C HIS A 80 -11.53 4.58 10.20
N LEU A 81 -10.23 4.39 10.01
CA LEU A 81 -9.64 3.06 9.94
C LEU A 81 -9.61 2.34 11.30
N SER A 82 -9.74 3.05 12.41
CA SER A 82 -9.89 2.42 13.73
C SER A 82 -11.18 1.60 13.86
N ALA A 83 -12.13 1.78 12.96
CA ALA A 83 -13.33 0.95 12.88
C ALA A 83 -13.13 -0.39 12.15
N LEU A 84 -11.99 -0.62 11.47
CA LEU A 84 -11.72 -1.87 10.75
C LEU A 84 -11.83 -3.15 11.62
N PRO A 85 -11.36 -3.18 12.88
CA PRO A 85 -11.52 -4.36 13.73
C PRO A 85 -12.97 -4.74 13.99
N LEU A 86 -13.93 -3.82 13.83
CA LEU A 86 -15.36 -4.12 14.00
C LEU A 86 -15.89 -5.10 12.93
N PHE A 87 -15.17 -5.28 11.83
CA PHE A 87 -15.55 -6.19 10.75
C PHE A 87 -14.88 -7.57 10.88
N SER A 88 -13.97 -7.76 11.85
CA SER A 88 -13.41 -9.08 12.14
C SER A 88 -14.31 -9.84 13.13
N PRO A 89 -14.80 -11.03 12.79
CA PRO A 89 -15.64 -11.83 13.71
C PRO A 89 -14.92 -12.21 15.00
N ALA A 90 -13.61 -12.21 15.03
CA ALA A 90 -12.80 -12.52 16.22
C ALA A 90 -12.75 -11.38 17.26
N SER A 91 -13.16 -10.16 16.91
CA SER A 91 -13.02 -8.97 17.77
C SER A 91 -14.23 -8.71 18.67
N ASN A 92 -15.27 -9.55 18.61
CA ASN A 92 -16.47 -9.38 19.45
C ASN A 92 -16.55 -10.46 20.53
N PRO A 93 -15.97 -10.26 21.75
CA PRO A 93 -16.01 -11.24 22.84
C PRO A 93 -17.43 -11.48 23.40
N MET A 94 -18.41 -10.70 22.94
CA MET A 94 -19.83 -10.84 23.28
C MET A 94 -20.65 -11.50 22.15
N ALA A 95 -20.06 -11.87 21.03
CA ALA A 95 -20.75 -12.63 20.00
C ALA A 95 -21.00 -14.05 20.57
N ILE A 96 -22.26 -14.31 20.93
CA ILE A 96 -22.76 -15.66 21.21
C ILE A 96 -22.31 -16.55 20.04
N PRO A 97 -21.79 -17.76 20.29
CA PRO A 97 -21.40 -18.69 19.24
C PRO A 97 -22.66 -19.22 18.54
N CYS A 98 -23.27 -18.39 17.72
CA CYS A 98 -24.28 -18.80 16.77
C CYS A 98 -23.54 -19.27 15.53
N SER A 99 -23.77 -20.53 15.17
CA SER A 99 -23.43 -21.26 13.93
C SER A 99 -22.64 -20.52 12.87
N PRO A 100 -21.73 -21.18 12.12
CA PRO A 100 -21.08 -20.58 10.98
C PRO A 100 -22.16 -20.18 9.97
N VAL A 101 -22.67 -18.97 10.11
CA VAL A 101 -23.54 -18.37 9.10
C VAL A 101 -22.63 -18.16 7.91
N ALA A 102 -22.89 -18.92 6.85
CA ALA A 102 -22.31 -18.69 5.56
C ALA A 102 -22.51 -17.21 5.22
N VAL A 103 -21.41 -16.44 5.20
CA VAL A 103 -21.44 -15.03 4.83
C VAL A 103 -21.98 -15.00 3.38
N PRO A 104 -23.11 -14.36 3.11
CA PRO A 104 -23.57 -14.22 1.73
C PRO A 104 -22.51 -13.41 0.99
N GLN A 105 -21.89 -14.01 0.00
CA GLN A 105 -20.96 -13.33 -0.91
C GLN A 105 -21.78 -12.35 -1.77
N SER A 106 -22.03 -11.15 -1.27
CA SER A 106 -22.53 -10.11 -2.15
C SER A 106 -21.39 -9.67 -3.06
N ILE A 107 -21.71 -9.44 -4.33
CA ILE A 107 -20.76 -9.01 -5.37
C ILE A 107 -19.99 -7.72 -4.95
N VAL A 108 -20.51 -6.97 -3.99
CA VAL A 108 -19.97 -5.69 -3.50
C VAL A 108 -18.96 -5.88 -2.35
N GLU A 109 -19.04 -6.96 -1.59
CA GLU A 109 -18.23 -7.14 -0.37
C GLU A 109 -16.75 -7.37 -0.65
N GLY A 110 -16.42 -8.15 -1.66
CA GLY A 110 -15.03 -8.40 -2.04
C GLY A 110 -14.27 -7.12 -2.41
N PRO A 111 -14.72 -6.31 -3.36
CA PRO A 111 -14.06 -5.05 -3.73
C PRO A 111 -13.92 -4.06 -2.58
N VAL A 112 -14.92 -3.95 -1.71
CA VAL A 112 -14.88 -3.07 -0.52
C VAL A 112 -13.83 -3.57 0.47
N PHE A 113 -13.80 -4.86 0.77
CA PHE A 113 -12.79 -5.46 1.63
C PHE A 113 -11.36 -5.17 1.13
N TRP A 114 -11.09 -5.41 -0.16
CA TRP A 114 -9.77 -5.18 -0.73
C TRP A 114 -9.40 -3.70 -0.80
N SER A 115 -10.37 -2.81 -0.93
CA SER A 115 -10.15 -1.36 -0.80
C SER A 115 -9.73 -1.00 0.63
N LEU A 116 -10.40 -1.56 1.64
CA LEU A 116 -10.04 -1.38 3.05
C LEU A 116 -8.69 -1.99 3.40
N ALA A 117 -8.38 -3.19 2.89
CA ALA A 117 -7.08 -3.83 3.08
C ALA A 117 -5.93 -2.99 2.48
N ARG A 118 -6.15 -2.40 1.30
CA ARG A 118 -5.19 -1.48 0.68
C ARG A 118 -4.98 -0.21 1.51
N LEU A 119 -6.08 0.37 2.01
CA LEU A 119 -6.02 1.55 2.88
C LEU A 119 -5.30 1.24 4.20
N ASP A 120 -5.58 0.09 4.82
CA ASP A 120 -4.92 -0.33 6.05
C ASP A 120 -3.41 -0.52 5.86
N PHE A 121 -3.02 -1.17 4.76
CA PHE A 121 -1.60 -1.28 4.37
C PHE A 121 -0.94 0.10 4.18
N LEU A 122 -1.58 1.02 3.43
CA LEU A 122 -1.05 2.38 3.21
C LEU A 122 -0.87 3.12 4.53
N CYS A 123 -1.86 3.04 5.40
CA CYS A 123 -1.85 3.68 6.70
C CYS A 123 -0.78 3.10 7.63
N ALA A 124 -0.64 1.80 7.65
CA ALA A 124 0.41 1.11 8.40
C ALA A 124 1.80 1.56 7.91
N SER A 125 2.00 1.64 6.59
CA SER A 125 3.25 2.09 5.97
C SER A 125 3.60 3.55 6.31
N ILE A 126 2.63 4.47 6.22
CA ILE A 126 2.85 5.90 6.51
C ILE A 126 3.09 6.16 8.00
N SER A 127 2.43 5.39 8.88
CA SER A 127 2.51 5.55 10.33
C SER A 127 3.58 4.71 10.98
N GLU A 128 4.28 3.87 10.20
CA GLU A 128 5.29 2.93 10.70
C GLU A 128 4.72 2.03 11.81
N THR A 129 3.49 1.51 11.58
CA THR A 129 2.76 0.65 12.51
C THR A 129 2.38 -0.66 11.85
N GLN A 130 1.88 -1.61 12.63
CA GLN A 130 1.29 -2.83 12.08
C GLN A 130 -0.08 -2.54 11.46
N THR A 131 -0.49 -3.42 10.52
CA THR A 131 -1.85 -3.42 9.96
C THR A 131 -2.87 -3.73 11.04
N ARG A 132 -4.08 -3.21 10.90
CA ARG A 132 -5.20 -3.49 11.80
C ARG A 132 -5.90 -4.80 11.46
N LEU A 133 -5.93 -5.14 10.16
CA LEU A 133 -6.43 -6.43 9.71
C LEU A 133 -5.43 -7.52 10.12
N ASN A 134 -5.92 -8.54 10.79
CA ASN A 134 -5.11 -9.69 11.16
C ASN A 134 -4.78 -10.52 9.91
N LEU A 135 -3.51 -10.51 9.50
CA LEU A 135 -3.05 -11.21 8.29
C LEU A 135 -2.94 -12.73 8.50
N ASP A 136 -2.95 -13.21 9.75
CA ASP A 136 -2.91 -14.63 10.10
C ASP A 136 -4.33 -15.24 10.15
N ASP A 137 -5.38 -14.43 10.05
CA ASP A 137 -6.77 -14.90 9.94
C ASP A 137 -7.06 -15.39 8.51
N ILE A 138 -6.47 -16.51 8.14
CA ILE A 138 -6.60 -17.10 6.80
C ILE A 138 -8.05 -17.29 6.37
N PRO A 139 -8.99 -17.76 7.24
CA PRO A 139 -10.41 -17.83 6.89
C PRO A 139 -10.98 -16.50 6.41
N LEU A 140 -10.67 -15.38 7.08
CA LEU A 140 -11.12 -14.04 6.68
C LEU A 140 -10.68 -13.70 5.26
N TRP A 141 -9.39 -13.89 4.95
CA TRP A 141 -8.80 -13.57 3.65
C TRP A 141 -9.32 -14.48 2.54
N ARG A 142 -9.49 -15.77 2.82
CA ARG A 142 -10.09 -16.72 1.85
C ARG A 142 -11.55 -16.36 1.53
N ASN A 143 -12.32 -15.96 2.53
CA ASN A 143 -13.70 -15.48 2.32
C ASN A 143 -13.74 -14.21 1.46
N ALA A 144 -12.70 -13.38 1.54
CA ALA A 144 -12.55 -12.21 0.68
C ALA A 144 -11.99 -12.53 -0.73
N GLY A 145 -11.73 -13.81 -1.03
CA GLY A 145 -11.28 -14.28 -2.33
C GLY A 145 -9.76 -14.47 -2.46
N LEU A 146 -9.00 -14.45 -1.35
CA LEU A 146 -7.58 -14.80 -1.40
C LEU A 146 -7.42 -16.29 -1.76
N ALA A 147 -6.66 -16.57 -2.82
CA ALA A 147 -6.34 -17.93 -3.25
C ALA A 147 -5.19 -18.51 -2.41
N ALA A 148 -5.48 -18.93 -1.17
CA ALA A 148 -4.53 -19.53 -0.26
C ALA A 148 -5.05 -20.84 0.32
N ASP A 149 -4.13 -21.73 0.70
CA ASP A 149 -4.43 -22.96 1.45
C ASP A 149 -4.73 -22.64 2.94
N GLU A 150 -4.96 -23.68 3.74
CA GLU A 150 -5.25 -23.54 5.18
C GLU A 150 -4.06 -23.00 5.99
N ASN A 151 -2.86 -23.10 5.45
CA ASN A 151 -1.63 -22.63 6.07
C ASN A 151 -1.24 -21.22 5.57
N GLY A 152 -2.06 -20.60 4.72
CA GLY A 152 -1.77 -19.27 4.14
C GLY A 152 -0.74 -19.30 3.02
N VAL A 153 -0.50 -20.46 2.38
CA VAL A 153 0.35 -20.53 1.19
C VAL A 153 -0.48 -20.22 -0.04
N LEU A 154 -0.03 -19.26 -0.84
CA LEU A 154 -0.72 -18.87 -2.07
C LEU A 154 -0.75 -20.04 -3.06
N LEU A 155 -1.93 -20.31 -3.59
CA LEU A 155 -2.15 -21.39 -4.54
C LEU A 155 -1.78 -20.95 -5.96
N PRO A 156 -1.17 -21.84 -6.76
CA PRO A 156 -0.94 -21.56 -8.15
C PRO A 156 -2.29 -21.39 -8.87
N PHE A 157 -2.37 -20.42 -9.77
CA PHE A 157 -3.57 -20.22 -10.58
C PHE A 157 -3.85 -21.44 -11.45
N SER A 158 -5.00 -22.06 -11.25
CA SER A 158 -5.50 -23.10 -12.15
C SER A 158 -6.63 -22.51 -13.00
N PRO A 159 -6.48 -22.41 -14.31
CA PRO A 159 -7.56 -21.98 -15.19
C PRO A 159 -8.61 -23.10 -15.30
N THR A 160 -9.42 -23.27 -14.26
CA THR A 160 -10.54 -24.22 -14.27
C THR A 160 -11.81 -23.50 -14.66
N GLY A 161 -12.16 -23.57 -15.95
CA GLY A 161 -13.47 -23.16 -16.43
C GLY A 161 -13.45 -22.83 -17.92
N SER A 162 -14.19 -23.61 -18.72
CA SER A 162 -14.52 -23.32 -20.10
C SER A 162 -15.50 -22.13 -20.22
N GLY A 163 -15.11 -20.98 -19.70
CA GLY A 163 -15.83 -19.72 -19.77
C GLY A 163 -15.06 -18.71 -20.62
N ASP A 164 -15.78 -17.73 -21.13
CA ASP A 164 -15.30 -16.67 -22.01
C ASP A 164 -13.92 -16.13 -21.60
N ILE A 165 -12.89 -16.37 -22.42
CA ILE A 165 -11.47 -16.06 -22.12
C ILE A 165 -11.28 -14.58 -21.74
N ARG A 166 -12.12 -13.67 -22.27
CA ARG A 166 -12.05 -12.23 -21.96
C ARG A 166 -12.56 -11.85 -20.57
N ALA A 167 -13.59 -12.55 -20.07
CA ALA A 167 -14.12 -12.29 -18.73
C ALA A 167 -13.22 -12.89 -17.63
N SER A 168 -12.49 -13.98 -17.95
CA SER A 168 -11.57 -14.60 -16.99
C SER A 168 -10.26 -13.83 -16.82
N THR A 169 -9.83 -13.03 -17.80
CA THR A 169 -8.54 -12.31 -17.77
C THR A 169 -8.55 -11.21 -16.69
N GLY A 170 -9.59 -10.36 -16.64
CA GLY A 170 -9.64 -9.28 -15.66
C GLY A 170 -9.74 -9.77 -14.21
N ILE A 171 -10.43 -10.89 -13.97
CA ILE A 171 -10.53 -11.50 -12.63
C ILE A 171 -9.17 -12.04 -12.16
N GLN A 172 -8.36 -12.53 -13.09
CA GLN A 172 -7.03 -13.06 -12.79
C GLN A 172 -6.06 -11.95 -12.32
N GLU A 173 -6.02 -10.83 -13.04
CA GLU A 173 -5.17 -9.68 -12.68
C GLU A 173 -5.59 -9.06 -11.34
N ASP A 174 -6.90 -8.94 -11.10
CA ASP A 174 -7.43 -8.46 -9.81
C ASP A 174 -7.00 -9.39 -8.66
N THR A 175 -7.12 -10.69 -8.83
CA THR A 175 -6.71 -11.68 -7.82
C THR A 175 -5.22 -11.55 -7.51
N ARG A 176 -4.36 -11.48 -8.53
CA ARG A 176 -2.91 -11.32 -8.34
C ARG A 176 -2.56 -9.99 -7.66
N SER A 177 -3.25 -8.91 -8.02
CA SER A 177 -3.09 -7.61 -7.35
C SER A 177 -3.47 -7.69 -5.86
N ASN A 178 -4.56 -8.36 -5.54
CA ASN A 178 -5.03 -8.52 -4.17
C ASN A 178 -4.09 -9.40 -3.34
N GLU A 179 -3.57 -10.49 -3.90
CA GLU A 179 -2.54 -11.32 -3.26
C GLU A 179 -1.31 -10.49 -2.87
N LEU A 180 -0.87 -9.58 -3.76
CA LEU A 180 0.25 -8.68 -3.45
C LEU A 180 -0.08 -7.73 -2.30
N ILE A 181 -1.32 -7.21 -2.19
CA ILE A 181 -1.71 -6.36 -1.05
C ILE A 181 -1.60 -7.12 0.27
N TRP A 182 -2.01 -8.38 0.30
CA TRP A 182 -1.84 -9.23 1.49
C TRP A 182 -0.35 -9.46 1.83
N LEU A 183 0.49 -9.75 0.83
CA LEU A 183 1.94 -9.88 1.02
C LEU A 183 2.59 -8.57 1.51
N LEU A 184 2.18 -7.42 0.97
CA LEU A 184 2.64 -6.11 1.42
C LEU A 184 2.27 -5.83 2.87
N GLY A 185 1.07 -6.22 3.30
CA GLY A 185 0.69 -6.15 4.72
C GLY A 185 1.64 -6.99 5.59
N LYS A 186 1.95 -8.23 5.20
CA LYS A 186 2.93 -9.09 5.90
C LYS A 186 4.32 -8.44 5.95
N ILE A 187 4.76 -7.81 4.86
CA ILE A 187 6.05 -7.10 4.82
C ILE A 187 6.06 -5.92 5.79
N VAL A 188 5.02 -5.07 5.79
CA VAL A 188 4.93 -3.94 6.72
C VAL A 188 4.92 -4.42 8.17
N ASN A 189 4.16 -5.47 8.49
CA ASN A 189 4.17 -6.04 9.83
C ASN A 189 5.53 -6.63 10.21
N TYR A 190 6.27 -7.17 9.25
CA TYR A 190 7.65 -7.60 9.47
C TYR A 190 8.56 -6.41 9.79
N LEU A 191 8.47 -5.31 9.04
CA LEU A 191 9.31 -4.12 9.22
C LEU A 191 9.10 -3.47 10.60
N THR A 192 7.89 -3.53 11.12
CA THR A 192 7.51 -2.96 12.43
C THR A 192 7.61 -3.94 13.60
N SER A 193 7.93 -5.22 13.34
CA SER A 193 7.94 -6.28 14.37
C SER A 193 9.04 -6.13 15.43
N GLY A 194 10.10 -5.39 15.12
CA GLY A 194 11.18 -5.11 16.08
C GLY A 194 10.83 -4.05 17.13
N ASP A 195 9.89 -3.16 16.77
CA ASP A 195 9.47 -2.02 17.59
C ASP A 195 8.06 -2.21 18.19
N ALA A 196 7.35 -3.28 17.78
CA ALA A 196 6.00 -3.56 18.26
C ALA A 196 6.02 -3.97 19.74
N ILE A 197 5.92 -2.98 20.59
CA ILE A 197 5.61 -3.18 22.00
C ILE A 197 4.11 -3.47 22.06
N ASN A 198 3.76 -4.72 22.41
CA ASN A 198 2.36 -5.06 22.64
C ASN A 198 1.86 -4.20 23.84
N PRO A 199 0.81 -3.38 23.68
CA PRO A 199 0.29 -2.57 24.78
C PRO A 199 -0.08 -3.40 26.02
N GLU A 200 -0.45 -4.66 25.86
CA GLU A 200 -0.75 -5.59 26.95
C GLU A 200 0.50 -5.95 27.78
N GLU A 201 1.68 -5.96 27.17
CA GLU A 201 2.93 -6.21 27.86
C GLU A 201 3.38 -5.07 28.76
N PHE A 202 2.92 -3.83 28.50
CA PHE A 202 3.16 -2.71 29.41
C PHE A 202 2.46 -2.85 30.77
N ALA A 203 1.36 -3.58 30.80
CA ALA A 203 0.65 -3.85 32.04
C ALA A 203 1.39 -4.87 32.93
N LEU A 204 2.37 -5.61 32.38
CA LEU A 204 3.15 -6.58 33.14
C LEU A 204 4.27 -5.88 33.95
N PRO A 205 4.61 -6.39 35.15
CA PRO A 205 5.75 -5.94 35.92
C PRO A 205 7.06 -6.02 35.11
N PRO A 206 8.05 -5.14 35.32
CA PRO A 206 9.29 -5.10 34.53
C PRO A 206 10.08 -6.42 34.48
N GLY A 207 9.91 -7.30 35.45
CA GLY A 207 10.58 -8.62 35.48
C GLY A 207 9.82 -9.72 34.72
N GLU A 208 8.59 -9.49 34.31
CA GLU A 208 7.74 -10.44 33.59
C GLU A 208 7.56 -10.06 32.11
N ARG A 209 8.13 -8.92 31.71
CA ARG A 209 8.11 -8.47 30.33
C ARG A 209 9.06 -9.31 29.48
N PHE A 210 8.62 -9.71 28.31
CA PHE A 210 9.52 -10.34 27.33
C PHE A 210 10.69 -9.37 26.99
N PRO A 211 11.91 -9.91 26.71
CA PRO A 211 13.01 -9.09 26.25
C PRO A 211 12.58 -8.31 25.00
N LEU A 212 12.82 -6.99 25.00
CA LEU A 212 12.52 -6.11 23.88
C LEU A 212 13.21 -6.61 22.60
N GLY A 213 12.43 -6.83 21.58
CA GLY A 213 12.90 -7.19 20.24
C GLY A 213 12.82 -8.69 19.93
N VAL A 214 12.62 -8.97 18.65
CA VAL A 214 12.62 -10.32 18.09
C VAL A 214 14.08 -10.75 17.88
N PRO A 215 14.50 -11.98 18.26
CA PRO A 215 15.84 -12.48 18.00
C PRO A 215 16.22 -12.38 16.52
N GLN A 216 17.46 -11.96 16.24
CA GLN A 216 17.99 -11.78 14.88
C GLN A 216 17.76 -13.00 13.96
N GLU A 217 17.87 -14.20 14.50
CA GLU A 217 17.66 -15.44 13.77
C GLU A 217 16.19 -15.62 13.33
N GLN A 218 15.24 -15.24 14.19
CA GLN A 218 13.82 -15.28 13.85
C GLN A 218 13.47 -14.22 12.81
N LEU A 219 14.06 -13.03 12.90
CA LEU A 219 13.88 -12.00 11.88
C LEU A 219 14.41 -12.46 10.52
N LEU A 220 15.58 -13.10 10.50
CA LEU A 220 16.15 -13.66 9.27
C LEU A 220 15.27 -14.77 8.68
N GLU A 221 14.71 -15.64 9.50
CA GLU A 221 13.81 -16.70 9.04
C GLU A 221 12.50 -16.13 8.48
N ARG A 222 11.90 -15.17 9.18
CA ARG A 222 10.71 -14.45 8.68
C ARG A 222 10.99 -13.72 7.36
N TRP A 223 12.15 -13.07 7.26
CA TRP A 223 12.58 -12.42 6.03
C TRP A 223 12.69 -13.43 4.86
N LYS A 224 13.32 -14.59 5.08
CA LYS A 224 13.45 -15.64 4.06
C LYS A 224 12.09 -16.16 3.58
N ILE A 225 11.15 -16.33 4.50
CA ILE A 225 9.78 -16.76 4.17
C ILE A 225 9.13 -15.72 3.25
N LEU A 226 9.15 -14.44 3.63
CA LEU A 226 8.55 -13.35 2.86
C LEU A 226 9.21 -13.19 1.48
N ASP A 227 10.53 -13.23 1.42
CA ASP A 227 11.29 -13.17 0.16
C ASP A 227 10.90 -14.33 -0.77
N THR A 228 10.81 -15.54 -0.22
CA THR A 228 10.40 -16.74 -0.97
C THR A 228 8.94 -16.66 -1.43
N GLU A 229 8.02 -16.18 -0.59
CA GLU A 229 6.60 -16.00 -0.94
C GLU A 229 6.45 -14.96 -2.05
N LEU A 230 7.13 -13.82 -1.94
CA LEU A 230 7.10 -12.75 -2.94
C LEU A 230 7.68 -13.23 -4.28
N GLN A 231 8.79 -13.98 -4.26
CA GLN A 231 9.39 -14.54 -5.47
C GLN A 231 8.47 -15.58 -6.14
N LYS A 232 7.89 -16.51 -5.38
CA LYS A 232 6.92 -17.49 -5.90
C LYS A 232 5.70 -16.82 -6.51
N TRP A 233 5.19 -15.78 -5.86
CA TRP A 233 4.10 -14.97 -6.40
C TRP A 233 4.48 -14.35 -7.74
N TYR A 234 5.65 -13.71 -7.83
CA TYR A 234 6.15 -13.11 -9.07
C TYR A 234 6.34 -14.14 -10.19
N ASP A 235 6.93 -15.29 -9.90
CA ASP A 235 7.16 -16.36 -10.88
C ASP A 235 5.86 -16.98 -11.41
N SER A 236 4.76 -16.84 -10.66
CA SER A 236 3.42 -17.33 -11.02
C SER A 236 2.58 -16.33 -11.81
N LEU A 237 3.08 -15.12 -12.07
CA LEU A 237 2.32 -14.09 -12.76
C LEU A 237 2.06 -14.42 -14.23
N PRO A 238 0.87 -14.12 -14.75
CA PRO A 238 0.57 -14.22 -16.16
C PRO A 238 1.34 -13.20 -16.99
N THR A 239 1.40 -13.43 -18.31
CA THR A 239 2.14 -12.58 -19.25
C THR A 239 1.63 -11.13 -19.29
N THR A 240 0.40 -10.87 -18.87
CA THR A 240 -0.19 -9.53 -18.75
C THR A 240 0.56 -8.62 -17.76
N PHE A 241 1.30 -9.19 -16.80
CA PHE A 241 2.18 -8.46 -15.89
C PHE A 241 3.60 -8.22 -16.46
N GLN A 242 3.84 -8.63 -17.69
CA GLN A 242 5.08 -8.25 -18.37
C GLN A 242 4.91 -6.89 -19.07
N ALA A 243 5.97 -6.08 -19.04
CA ALA A 243 5.95 -4.79 -19.73
C ALA A 243 5.71 -4.99 -21.23
N SER A 244 4.69 -4.32 -21.78
CA SER A 244 4.34 -4.37 -23.21
C SER A 244 5.35 -3.62 -24.07
N ALA A 245 5.97 -2.58 -23.54
CA ALA A 245 7.02 -1.82 -24.20
C ALA A 245 7.99 -1.19 -23.18
N ARG A 246 9.24 -1.01 -23.60
CA ARG A 246 10.26 -0.27 -22.88
C ARG A 246 11.00 0.65 -23.85
N THR A 247 11.17 1.90 -23.48
CA THR A 247 11.90 2.88 -24.31
C THR A 247 12.84 3.69 -23.45
N ARG A 248 14.11 3.75 -23.87
CA ARG A 248 15.11 4.65 -23.27
C ARG A 248 15.09 5.97 -24.02
N ARG A 249 14.76 7.05 -23.34
CA ARG A 249 14.75 8.38 -23.95
C ARG A 249 16.19 8.87 -24.14
N HIS A 250 16.59 9.06 -25.38
CA HIS A 250 17.89 9.64 -25.77
C HIS A 250 17.70 11.04 -26.38
N ASP A 251 16.87 11.88 -25.84
CA ASP A 251 16.69 13.24 -26.35
C ASP A 251 17.83 14.15 -25.88
N VAL A 252 18.85 14.25 -26.74
CA VAL A 252 20.01 15.14 -26.55
C VAL A 252 19.63 16.64 -26.60
N ALA A 253 18.42 16.97 -27.02
CA ALA A 253 17.99 18.37 -27.30
C ALA A 253 16.78 18.85 -26.47
N SER A 254 16.25 18.06 -25.55
CA SER A 254 15.09 18.45 -24.76
C SER A 254 15.47 19.16 -23.47
N ALA A 255 14.66 20.15 -23.07
CA ALA A 255 14.78 20.87 -21.80
C ALA A 255 14.70 19.97 -20.54
N ASN A 256 14.48 18.67 -20.72
CA ASN A 256 14.39 17.64 -19.69
C ASN A 256 15.62 16.71 -19.72
N ALA A 257 16.82 17.26 -19.67
CA ALA A 257 18.07 16.50 -19.57
C ALA A 257 18.10 15.56 -18.33
N ASP A 258 17.28 15.85 -17.32
CA ASP A 258 17.18 15.08 -16.07
C ASP A 258 16.54 13.70 -16.24
N LEU A 259 15.83 13.43 -17.35
CA LEU A 259 15.25 12.11 -17.64
C LEU A 259 16.23 11.13 -18.31
N ASN A 260 17.45 11.59 -18.61
CA ASN A 260 18.51 10.74 -19.17
C ASN A 260 18.92 9.69 -18.14
N GLY A 261 18.68 8.43 -18.48
CA GLY A 261 19.02 7.28 -17.62
C GLY A 261 17.80 6.43 -17.18
N PHE A 262 16.61 6.97 -17.27
CA PHE A 262 15.38 6.21 -17.01
C PHE A 262 14.82 5.61 -18.30
N GLU A 263 14.28 4.40 -18.18
CA GLU A 263 13.43 3.79 -19.20
C GLU A 263 11.97 4.12 -18.91
N GLN A 264 11.17 4.45 -19.92
CA GLN A 264 9.71 4.48 -19.80
C GLN A 264 9.21 3.04 -20.02
N ILE A 265 8.28 2.61 -19.16
CA ILE A 265 7.83 1.22 -19.10
C ILE A 265 6.31 1.20 -19.17
N TRP A 266 5.77 0.61 -20.24
CA TRP A 266 4.33 0.51 -20.48
C TRP A 266 3.81 -0.88 -20.16
N TYR A 267 2.61 -0.91 -19.58
CA TYR A 267 1.81 -2.12 -19.38
C TYR A 267 0.51 -1.96 -20.14
N GLU A 268 -0.02 -3.06 -20.65
CA GLU A 268 -1.29 -3.07 -21.40
C GLU A 268 -2.46 -2.73 -20.47
N LEU A 269 -2.45 -3.29 -19.25
CA LEU A 269 -3.50 -3.11 -18.27
C LEU A 269 -3.04 -2.19 -17.13
N PRO A 270 -3.84 -1.16 -16.78
CA PRO A 270 -3.51 -0.24 -15.68
C PRO A 270 -3.27 -0.94 -14.34
N ILE A 271 -4.05 -1.98 -14.03
CA ILE A 271 -3.89 -2.74 -12.79
C ILE A 271 -2.53 -3.43 -12.72
N CYS A 272 -2.04 -3.96 -13.85
CA CYS A 272 -0.72 -4.58 -13.89
C CYS A 272 0.39 -3.56 -13.64
N ALA A 273 0.28 -2.34 -14.19
CA ALA A 273 1.22 -1.26 -13.94
C ALA A 273 1.29 -0.90 -12.45
N ALA A 274 0.14 -0.67 -11.80
CA ALA A 274 0.06 -0.33 -10.37
C ALA A 274 0.59 -1.48 -9.48
N THR A 275 0.25 -2.72 -9.83
CA THR A 275 0.70 -3.91 -9.10
C THR A 275 2.21 -4.08 -9.22
N MET A 276 2.79 -3.90 -10.41
CA MET A 276 4.23 -4.03 -10.59
C MET A 276 5.02 -2.91 -9.91
N GLN A 277 4.50 -1.68 -9.84
CA GLN A 277 5.12 -0.64 -9.00
C GLN A 277 5.14 -1.05 -7.52
N SER A 278 4.04 -1.60 -7.02
CA SER A 278 3.94 -2.09 -5.65
C SER A 278 4.85 -3.29 -5.38
N TYR A 279 5.03 -4.18 -6.36
CA TYR A 279 5.98 -5.29 -6.31
C TYR A 279 7.43 -4.80 -6.21
N HIS A 280 7.82 -3.85 -7.06
CA HIS A 280 9.18 -3.29 -7.01
C HIS A 280 9.43 -2.57 -5.68
N MET A 281 8.44 -1.89 -5.13
CA MET A 281 8.51 -1.31 -3.78
C MET A 281 8.71 -2.41 -2.72
N ALA A 282 7.95 -3.51 -2.76
CA ALA A 282 8.11 -4.63 -1.85
C ALA A 282 9.53 -5.21 -1.89
N CYS A 283 10.12 -5.35 -3.09
CA CYS A 283 11.50 -5.79 -3.26
C CYS A 283 12.49 -4.82 -2.62
N VAL A 284 12.33 -3.50 -2.81
CA VAL A 284 13.18 -2.49 -2.16
C VAL A 284 13.11 -2.64 -0.64
N LEU A 285 11.88 -2.69 -0.08
CA LEU A 285 11.66 -2.80 1.35
C LEU A 285 12.31 -4.06 1.94
N LEU A 286 12.18 -5.21 1.30
CA LEU A 286 12.81 -6.45 1.74
C LEU A 286 14.34 -6.41 1.63
N LEU A 287 14.88 -5.91 0.52
CA LEU A 287 16.33 -5.86 0.30
C LEU A 287 17.04 -4.96 1.31
N VAL A 288 16.45 -3.77 1.59
CA VAL A 288 17.04 -2.80 2.54
C VAL A 288 16.95 -3.31 3.98
N ASN A 289 15.89 -4.05 4.31
CA ASN A 289 15.64 -4.54 5.67
C ASN A 289 16.06 -6.02 5.86
N LYS A 290 16.94 -6.55 5.01
CA LYS A 290 17.47 -7.89 5.19
C LYS A 290 18.32 -7.98 6.46
N PRO A 291 17.99 -8.84 7.44
CA PRO A 291 18.79 -9.02 8.63
C PRO A 291 20.18 -9.57 8.27
N GLN A 292 21.20 -9.13 9.02
CA GLN A 292 22.54 -9.65 8.81
C GLN A 292 22.61 -11.13 9.17
N GLU A 293 23.17 -11.93 8.29
CA GLU A 293 23.48 -13.32 8.56
C GLU A 293 24.60 -13.42 9.60
N SER A 294 24.53 -14.44 10.48
CA SER A 294 25.57 -14.67 11.48
C SER A 294 26.96 -14.74 10.82
N THR A 295 27.93 -13.99 11.37
CA THR A 295 29.31 -13.94 10.89
C THR A 295 30.13 -15.17 11.21
N ALA A 296 29.52 -16.22 11.76
CA ALA A 296 30.18 -17.50 12.07
C ALA A 296 30.78 -18.20 10.84
N ILE A 297 30.23 -17.92 9.64
CA ILE A 297 30.83 -18.35 8.37
C ILE A 297 31.87 -17.31 7.97
N ARG A 298 33.14 -17.71 7.88
CA ARG A 298 34.26 -16.87 7.42
C ARG A 298 34.05 -16.44 5.96
N THR A 299 33.34 -15.35 5.74
CA THR A 299 33.30 -14.67 4.43
C THR A 299 34.50 -13.74 4.29
N THR A 300 35.15 -13.76 3.13
CA THR A 300 36.23 -12.81 2.85
C THR A 300 35.70 -11.39 2.79
N LEU A 301 36.54 -10.41 3.15
CA LEU A 301 36.19 -8.98 3.06
C LEU A 301 35.69 -8.62 1.64
N SER A 302 36.36 -9.13 0.61
CA SER A 302 35.95 -8.94 -0.79
C SER A 302 34.55 -9.50 -1.12
N ALA A 303 34.18 -10.64 -0.53
CA ALA A 303 32.85 -11.23 -0.71
C ALA A 303 31.74 -10.34 -0.08
N ARG A 304 32.01 -9.76 1.10
CA ARG A 304 31.07 -8.82 1.76
C ARG A 304 30.86 -7.55 0.95
N PHE A 305 31.94 -6.94 0.43
CA PHE A 305 31.83 -5.76 -0.44
C PHE A 305 31.13 -6.06 -1.77
N ARG A 306 31.31 -7.27 -2.32
CA ARG A 306 30.60 -7.69 -3.54
C ARG A 306 29.10 -7.83 -3.26
N TYR A 307 28.73 -8.47 -2.17
CA TYR A 307 27.34 -8.62 -1.75
C TYR A 307 26.67 -7.26 -1.52
N TYR A 308 27.31 -6.37 -0.77
CA TYR A 308 26.78 -5.02 -0.54
C TYR A 308 26.52 -4.26 -1.84
N ARG A 309 27.49 -4.26 -2.77
CA ARG A 309 27.31 -3.64 -4.09
C ARG A 309 26.20 -4.28 -4.90
N GLN A 310 26.04 -5.59 -4.81
CA GLN A 310 24.97 -6.31 -5.50
C GLN A 310 23.59 -5.90 -4.96
N VAL A 311 23.42 -5.84 -3.66
CA VAL A 311 22.16 -5.40 -3.01
C VAL A 311 21.85 -3.96 -3.41
N GLN A 312 22.83 -3.06 -3.33
CA GLN A 312 22.66 -1.66 -3.73
C GLN A 312 22.23 -1.54 -5.20
N HIS A 313 22.85 -2.32 -6.09
CA HIS A 313 22.49 -2.32 -7.51
C HIS A 313 21.04 -2.84 -7.73
N GLN A 314 20.62 -3.88 -7.02
CA GLN A 314 19.26 -4.41 -7.11
C GLN A 314 18.23 -3.38 -6.59
N VAL A 315 18.49 -2.75 -5.47
CA VAL A 315 17.61 -1.72 -4.87
C VAL A 315 17.45 -0.55 -5.85
N LEU A 316 18.54 -0.03 -6.42
CA LEU A 316 18.50 1.03 -7.42
C LEU A 316 17.75 0.60 -8.70
N TRP A 317 17.91 -0.64 -9.13
CA TRP A 317 17.19 -1.16 -10.28
C TRP A 317 15.67 -1.16 -10.04
N HIS A 318 15.22 -1.68 -8.89
CA HIS A 318 13.80 -1.67 -8.55
C HIS A 318 13.24 -0.23 -8.40
N ALA A 319 14.00 0.69 -7.82
CA ALA A 319 13.59 2.10 -7.70
C ALA A 319 13.44 2.76 -9.09
N ARG A 320 14.33 2.46 -10.05
CA ARG A 320 14.23 2.94 -11.43
C ARG A 320 13.04 2.33 -12.19
N GLU A 321 12.70 1.06 -11.94
CA GLU A 321 11.48 0.43 -12.50
C GLU A 321 10.21 1.17 -12.04
N ILE A 322 10.10 1.53 -10.76
CA ILE A 322 8.98 2.32 -10.22
C ILE A 322 8.85 3.65 -10.97
N CYS A 323 9.93 4.39 -11.09
CA CYS A 323 9.93 5.66 -11.82
C CYS A 323 9.63 5.47 -13.30
N GLY A 324 10.18 4.44 -13.92
CA GLY A 324 9.97 4.12 -15.33
C GLY A 324 8.50 3.88 -15.68
N ILE A 325 7.76 3.18 -14.82
CA ILE A 325 6.32 2.97 -14.98
C ILE A 325 5.56 4.31 -14.85
N SER A 326 5.93 5.15 -13.89
CA SER A 326 5.30 6.48 -13.73
C SER A 326 5.61 7.43 -14.89
N LEU A 327 6.83 7.37 -15.46
CA LEU A 327 7.24 8.18 -16.62
C LEU A 327 6.51 7.79 -17.91
N ALA A 328 5.91 6.61 -18.00
CA ALA A 328 5.06 6.19 -19.10
C ALA A 328 3.69 6.89 -19.13
N SER A 329 3.44 7.81 -18.18
CA SER A 329 2.18 8.57 -18.05
C SER A 329 0.95 7.64 -17.98
N PRO A 330 0.92 6.71 -17.03
CA PRO A 330 -0.21 5.80 -16.89
C PRO A 330 -1.49 6.56 -16.50
N PRO A 331 -2.68 5.91 -16.60
CA PRO A 331 -3.96 6.49 -16.18
C PRO A 331 -3.97 6.95 -14.71
N ASP A 332 -4.81 7.93 -14.40
CA ASP A 332 -4.89 8.59 -13.08
C ASP A 332 -4.97 7.64 -11.88
N PRO A 333 -5.74 6.53 -11.89
CA PRO A 333 -5.73 5.59 -10.77
C PRO A 333 -4.35 4.99 -10.49
N VAL A 334 -3.58 4.68 -11.53
CA VAL A 334 -2.20 4.14 -11.38
C VAL A 334 -1.29 5.19 -10.77
N ARG A 335 -1.42 6.47 -11.22
CA ARG A 335 -0.64 7.59 -10.70
C ARG A 335 -0.89 7.81 -9.21
N VAL A 336 -2.15 7.75 -8.77
CA VAL A 336 -2.49 7.84 -7.34
C VAL A 336 -1.86 6.70 -6.55
N HIS A 337 -1.92 5.47 -7.06
CA HIS A 337 -1.30 4.31 -6.40
C HIS A 337 0.23 4.34 -6.42
N SER A 338 0.85 5.13 -7.30
CA SER A 338 2.31 5.26 -7.38
C SER A 338 2.92 6.15 -6.30
N VAL A 339 2.13 6.90 -5.51
CA VAL A 339 2.65 7.85 -4.52
C VAL A 339 3.58 7.20 -3.51
N LEU A 340 3.15 6.12 -2.85
CA LEU A 340 3.99 5.41 -1.89
C LEU A 340 5.20 4.72 -2.55
N PRO A 341 5.06 3.99 -3.67
CA PRO A 341 6.20 3.47 -4.42
C PRO A 341 7.23 4.54 -4.82
N LEU A 342 6.78 5.70 -5.31
CA LEU A 342 7.67 6.80 -5.68
C LEU A 342 8.39 7.38 -4.45
N TYR A 343 7.70 7.50 -3.32
CA TYR A 343 8.32 7.93 -2.07
C TYR A 343 9.44 6.96 -1.65
N VAL A 344 9.18 5.65 -1.67
CA VAL A 344 10.19 4.63 -1.36
C VAL A 344 11.36 4.66 -2.35
N ALA A 345 11.09 4.85 -3.65
CA ALA A 345 12.14 5.01 -4.65
C ALA A 345 12.99 6.26 -4.39
N GLY A 346 12.36 7.37 -3.97
CA GLY A 346 13.05 8.60 -3.61
C GLY A 346 14.04 8.43 -2.45
N GLN A 347 13.71 7.60 -1.46
CA GLN A 347 14.61 7.30 -0.33
C GLN A 347 15.87 6.53 -0.76
N VAL A 348 15.86 5.90 -1.92
CA VAL A 348 16.98 5.10 -2.44
C VAL A 348 17.95 5.93 -3.27
N PHE A 349 17.47 7.02 -3.88
CA PHE A 349 18.27 7.79 -4.83
C PHE A 349 19.21 8.78 -4.15
N HIS A 350 20.49 8.72 -4.54
CA HIS A 350 21.52 9.66 -4.10
C HIS A 350 21.88 10.69 -5.20
N GLU A 351 21.62 10.37 -6.47
CA GLU A 351 21.94 11.26 -7.59
C GLU A 351 20.90 12.36 -7.74
N PRO A 352 21.29 13.66 -7.79
CA PRO A 352 20.35 14.78 -7.84
C PRO A 352 19.37 14.74 -9.01
N HIS A 353 19.76 14.15 -10.14
CA HIS A 353 18.85 14.01 -11.29
C HIS A 353 17.75 12.99 -11.04
N GLU A 354 18.03 11.86 -10.36
CA GLU A 354 17.05 10.84 -10.00
C GLU A 354 16.07 11.36 -8.94
N GLN A 355 16.60 12.09 -7.94
CA GLN A 355 15.79 12.78 -6.92
C GLN A 355 14.79 13.76 -7.55
N ARG A 356 15.26 14.59 -8.52
CA ARG A 356 14.38 15.52 -9.24
C ARG A 356 13.25 14.83 -10.00
N VAL A 357 13.50 13.68 -10.61
CA VAL A 357 12.45 12.91 -11.30
C VAL A 357 11.35 12.53 -10.34
N VAL A 358 11.67 12.03 -9.15
CA VAL A 358 10.69 11.69 -8.12
C VAL A 358 9.87 12.90 -7.69
N LEU A 359 10.53 14.04 -7.44
CA LEU A 359 9.84 15.29 -7.04
C LEU A 359 8.87 15.76 -8.12
N VAL A 360 9.29 15.71 -9.40
CA VAL A 360 8.43 16.10 -10.53
C VAL A 360 7.20 15.19 -10.62
N LEU A 361 7.40 13.88 -10.51
CA LEU A 361 6.30 12.90 -10.57
C LEU A 361 5.30 13.09 -9.42
N LEU A 362 5.78 13.23 -8.18
CA LEU A 362 4.94 13.46 -7.01
C LEU A 362 4.20 14.81 -7.12
N SER A 363 4.89 15.88 -7.51
CA SER A 363 4.27 17.21 -7.68
C SER A 363 3.21 17.22 -8.78
N ALA A 364 3.42 16.48 -9.88
CA ALA A 364 2.44 16.34 -10.95
C ALA A 364 1.15 15.65 -10.47
N ILE A 365 1.27 14.62 -9.61
CA ILE A 365 0.11 13.95 -9.01
C ILE A 365 -0.71 14.93 -8.17
N GLU A 366 -0.06 15.77 -7.37
CA GLU A 366 -0.78 16.76 -6.56
C GLU A 366 -1.43 17.84 -7.41
N THR A 367 -0.70 18.40 -8.37
CA THR A 367 -1.22 19.52 -9.17
C THR A 367 -2.31 19.12 -10.15
N GLU A 368 -2.24 17.91 -10.71
CA GLU A 368 -3.16 17.45 -11.74
C GLU A 368 -4.35 16.66 -11.16
N LEU A 369 -4.12 15.89 -10.09
CA LEU A 369 -5.14 15.01 -9.52
C LEU A 369 -5.67 15.48 -8.16
N GLY A 370 -5.01 16.44 -7.51
CA GLY A 370 -5.40 16.95 -6.19
C GLY A 370 -5.11 15.97 -5.06
N TRP A 371 -4.26 14.95 -5.27
CA TRP A 371 -3.86 14.01 -4.24
C TRP A 371 -2.64 14.56 -3.49
N ALA A 372 -2.76 14.75 -2.16
CA ALA A 372 -1.69 15.36 -1.37
C ALA A 372 -0.39 14.55 -1.40
N THR A 373 0.68 15.14 -1.91
CA THR A 373 2.02 14.56 -1.94
C THR A 373 3.08 15.43 -1.24
N ARG A 374 2.74 16.66 -0.84
CA ARG A 374 3.66 17.61 -0.19
C ARG A 374 4.35 17.05 1.04
N TYR A 375 3.66 16.21 1.81
CA TYR A 375 4.26 15.55 2.97
C TYR A 375 5.45 14.68 2.55
N HIS A 376 5.27 13.86 1.52
CA HIS A 376 6.31 12.98 1.00
C HIS A 376 7.46 13.77 0.37
N VAL A 377 7.14 14.80 -0.41
CA VAL A 377 8.13 15.70 -1.02
C VAL A 377 8.97 16.38 0.07
N LYS A 378 8.33 16.91 1.11
CA LYS A 378 9.03 17.56 2.22
C LYS A 378 9.95 16.57 2.94
N LYS A 379 9.44 15.38 3.30
CA LYS A 379 10.21 14.38 4.02
C LYS A 379 11.45 13.94 3.22
N LEU A 380 11.31 13.71 1.91
CA LEU A 380 12.44 13.38 1.03
C LEU A 380 13.47 14.51 0.97
N THR A 381 13.02 15.76 0.80
CA THR A 381 13.95 16.90 0.72
C THR A 381 14.68 17.14 2.03
N ASP A 382 14.02 16.98 3.16
CA ASP A 382 14.62 17.11 4.48
C ASP A 382 15.70 16.01 4.68
N GLU A 383 15.40 14.73 4.37
CA GLU A 383 16.31 13.59 4.44
C GLU A 383 17.55 13.80 3.56
N TRP A 384 17.39 14.21 2.30
CA TRP A 384 18.52 14.45 1.40
C TRP A 384 19.42 15.62 1.85
N GLN A 385 18.84 16.69 2.42
CA GLN A 385 19.62 17.79 2.97
C GLN A 385 20.43 17.38 4.22
N GLU A 386 19.89 16.49 5.05
CA GLU A 386 20.61 15.93 6.19
C GLU A 386 21.79 15.05 5.74
N GLU A 387 21.64 14.29 4.66
CA GLU A 387 22.72 13.47 4.09
C GLU A 387 23.83 14.33 3.46
N GLU A 388 23.49 15.42 2.77
CA GLU A 388 24.48 16.33 2.19
C GLU A 388 25.30 17.10 3.25
N HIS A 389 24.72 17.34 4.45
CA HIS A 389 25.35 18.14 5.50
C HIS A 389 25.46 17.44 6.86
N PRO A 390 26.04 16.23 6.95
CA PRO A 390 26.09 15.45 8.18
C PRO A 390 26.87 16.12 9.34
N LEU A 391 27.67 17.18 9.05
CA LEU A 391 28.43 17.95 10.05
C LEU A 391 27.61 19.11 10.66
N ARG A 392 26.57 19.62 9.99
CA ARG A 392 25.76 20.72 10.51
C ARG A 392 24.74 20.26 11.57
N SER A 393 24.17 19.07 11.43
CA SER A 393 23.21 18.53 12.38
C SER A 393 23.81 18.22 13.74
N ARG A 394 25.11 17.85 13.82
CA ARG A 394 25.83 17.59 15.08
C ARG A 394 26.20 18.85 15.86
N LEU A 395 26.18 20.02 15.25
CA LEU A 395 26.52 21.29 15.87
C LEU A 395 25.30 22.04 16.43
N ASN A 396 24.08 21.66 16.06
CA ASN A 396 22.84 22.29 16.54
C ASN A 396 22.17 21.56 17.71
N VAL A 397 22.81 20.55 18.29
CA VAL A 397 22.35 19.80 19.48
C VAL A 397 23.25 20.11 20.71
N ASN A 398 23.62 21.38 20.89
CA ASN A 398 24.21 21.86 22.15
C ASN A 398 23.50 23.10 22.66
#